data_83001875c62de7d6004ea0e19bd9a054
#
_entry.id   83001875c62de7d6004ea0e19bd9a054
#
_cell.length_a   1.000
_cell.length_b   1.000
_cell.length_c   1.000
_cell.angle_alpha   90.00
_cell.angle_beta   90.00
_cell.angle_gamma   90.00
#
_symmetry.space_group_name_H-M   'P 1'
#
loop_
_entity.id
_entity.type
_entity.pdbx_description
1 polymer ?
#
loop_
_entity_poly.entity_id
_entity_poly.type
_entity_poly.pdbx_seq_one_letter_code
_entity_poly.pdbx_strand_id
1 'polypeptide(L)'
;MNHYIRSVLLLAVMCLAAILPAHAQIPAQPAPKKGTVIEILGADTLQLIEKDTINVTRFIGHARFKQGSTLFFCDSAVKNNKTNIVDAYGNVHINQADSVHIYGNYLNYDGNTRIAILRENARLTDGKVTITGPELQYDMNAKIGSYVKTGRLVNGKSVLTSDEGYYYTETKEMHFQRNVVLVDPDYTLSTDALLYNTETKIANIIAPTTINEGKRIMYATSGYYDTDKGYGNFGNRPTIEDSTGTLTADNIEMDKLTGMAYATGNMVYKDTVRKMSLLANHGTVNQIAKTILATQKPLLIMEKNKDTMYLAADTLFSGIIRPGDSLSIPSVAGLKKEPVKEPLRAVRTIRPPKEHIPVTLINQGDSLAKKQLDSVPGNVMMFVADSVLAKTKDKLDSNRVKMVKMAQPPPVVMKDSLPGIKHHADSIALSAPPAKDTADQRYILAYHHVRMFSDSLQGVADSVYYSTKDSIFRFFRDPVLWSNNTTQLSADTMLMFTKNQAADKVLMIKNAFIINNAGPDMFNQVKGNTITGYVAGESLDWMHVEGNAETINYVKDQSGAYMSVNKAQCGIINIFFKKGDVDKVVMIKDPEGTVYPFTQRPKEQLQLENFKWDIKRKPKTKYELMQ
;
A
#
# COMPACT_ATOMS: atom_id res chain seq x y z
N MET A 1 27.38 -25.00 50.85
CA MET A 1 27.64 -25.30 49.41
C MET A 1 26.74 -26.42 48.83
N ASN A 2 26.17 -27.30 49.66
CA ASN A 2 25.32 -28.42 49.16
C ASN A 2 23.83 -28.11 48.93
N HIS A 3 23.30 -27.02 49.46
CA HIS A 3 21.90 -26.65 49.22
C HIS A 3 21.68 -25.89 47.89
N TYR A 4 22.65 -25.10 47.46
CA TYR A 4 22.58 -24.36 46.18
C TYR A 4 22.67 -25.29 44.98
N ILE A 5 23.46 -26.35 45.04
CA ILE A 5 23.61 -27.32 43.93
C ILE A 5 22.34 -28.16 43.75
N ARG A 6 21.63 -28.50 44.84
CA ARG A 6 20.36 -29.21 44.75
C ARG A 6 19.22 -28.35 44.20
N SER A 7 19.20 -27.06 44.52
CA SER A 7 18.19 -26.14 43.98
C SER A 7 18.40 -25.83 42.49
N VAL A 8 19.67 -25.72 42.05
CA VAL A 8 19.99 -25.52 40.62
C VAL A 8 19.72 -26.78 39.79
N LEU A 9 19.96 -27.97 40.37
CA LEU A 9 19.64 -29.22 39.67
C LEU A 9 18.12 -29.46 39.55
N LEU A 10 17.33 -29.06 40.56
CA LEU A 10 15.87 -29.15 40.51
C LEU A 10 15.26 -28.13 39.50
N LEU A 11 15.82 -26.92 39.39
CA LEU A 11 15.41 -25.95 38.37
C LEU A 11 15.81 -26.41 36.97
N ALA A 12 16.98 -27.02 36.78
CA ALA A 12 17.41 -27.55 35.50
C ALA A 12 16.54 -28.72 35.03
N VAL A 13 16.09 -29.59 35.94
CA VAL A 13 15.16 -30.68 35.59
C VAL A 13 13.75 -30.17 35.30
N MET A 14 13.28 -29.10 35.95
CA MET A 14 12.00 -28.48 35.61
C MET A 14 12.04 -27.74 34.28
N CYS A 15 13.18 -27.12 33.90
CA CYS A 15 13.31 -26.49 32.58
C CYS A 15 13.49 -27.51 31.44
N LEU A 16 14.05 -28.70 31.71
CA LEU A 16 14.18 -29.75 30.67
C LEU A 16 12.84 -30.46 30.38
N ALA A 17 11.88 -30.43 31.31
CA ALA A 17 10.55 -31.01 31.12
C ALA A 17 9.62 -30.09 30.31
N ALA A 18 10.00 -28.84 30.06
CA ALA A 18 9.21 -27.85 29.30
C ALA A 18 9.50 -27.81 27.78
N ILE A 19 10.46 -28.62 27.30
CA ILE A 19 10.82 -28.71 25.86
C ILE A 19 10.39 -30.08 25.32
N LEU A 20 9.14 -30.47 25.60
CA LEU A 20 8.48 -31.48 24.79
C LEU A 20 7.82 -30.73 23.62
N PRO A 21 8.11 -31.08 22.36
CA PRO A 21 7.35 -30.54 21.26
C PRO A 21 5.87 -30.89 21.52
N ALA A 22 5.03 -29.89 21.58
CA ALA A 22 3.59 -30.09 21.55
C ALA A 22 3.29 -30.78 20.20
N HIS A 23 3.26 -32.10 20.21
CA HIS A 23 2.65 -32.84 19.12
C HIS A 23 1.19 -32.38 19.15
N ALA A 24 0.78 -31.63 18.13
CA ALA A 24 -0.61 -31.39 17.85
C ALA A 24 -1.25 -32.79 17.80
N GLN A 25 -2.00 -33.13 18.84
CA GLN A 25 -2.84 -34.32 18.82
C GLN A 25 -3.83 -34.08 17.68
N ILE A 26 -3.59 -34.76 16.55
CA ILE A 26 -4.63 -34.98 15.56
C ILE A 26 -5.81 -35.52 16.36
N PRO A 27 -7.01 -34.87 16.33
CA PRO A 27 -8.14 -35.36 17.08
C PRO A 27 -8.33 -36.82 16.73
N ALA A 28 -8.34 -37.70 17.74
CA ALA A 28 -8.50 -39.12 17.54
C ALA A 28 -9.75 -39.33 16.70
N GLN A 29 -9.60 -39.96 15.55
CA GLN A 29 -10.71 -40.32 14.69
C GLN A 29 -11.74 -41.06 15.54
N PRO A 30 -13.01 -40.64 15.58
CA PRO A 30 -14.03 -41.32 16.38
C PRO A 30 -14.05 -42.79 15.95
N ALA A 31 -14.02 -43.69 16.95
CA ALA A 31 -14.06 -45.11 16.70
C ALA A 31 -15.21 -45.47 15.75
N PRO A 32 -14.99 -46.31 14.73
CA PRO A 32 -16.00 -46.61 13.73
C PRO A 32 -17.26 -47.15 14.43
N LYS A 33 -18.39 -46.46 14.28
CA LYS A 33 -19.69 -46.97 14.70
C LYS A 33 -19.93 -48.28 13.96
N LYS A 34 -20.34 -49.37 14.68
CA LYS A 34 -20.75 -50.64 14.07
C LYS A 34 -21.55 -50.36 12.82
N GLY A 35 -21.07 -50.83 11.65
CA GLY A 35 -21.67 -50.53 10.35
C GLY A 35 -23.13 -50.97 10.30
N THR A 36 -24.02 -50.04 9.90
CA THR A 36 -25.39 -50.42 9.55
C THR A 36 -25.39 -51.34 8.34
N VAL A 37 -26.27 -52.28 8.32
CA VAL A 37 -26.41 -53.27 7.23
C VAL A 37 -26.67 -52.55 5.89
N ILE A 38 -26.07 -53.01 4.80
CA ILE A 38 -26.42 -52.59 3.43
C ILE A 38 -27.71 -53.31 3.05
N GLU A 39 -28.81 -52.57 2.92
CA GLU A 39 -30.12 -53.08 2.49
C GLU A 39 -30.14 -53.12 0.95
N ILE A 40 -30.62 -54.24 0.40
CA ILE A 40 -30.81 -54.43 -1.03
C ILE A 40 -32.22 -53.97 -1.37
N LEU A 41 -32.34 -52.93 -2.20
CA LEU A 41 -33.63 -52.41 -2.65
C LEU A 41 -34.13 -53.09 -3.95
N GLY A 42 -33.19 -53.60 -4.76
CA GLY A 42 -33.52 -54.36 -5.98
C GLY A 42 -32.43 -54.31 -7.03
N ALA A 43 -32.58 -55.21 -8.00
CA ALA A 43 -31.86 -55.31 -9.28
C ALA A 43 -32.70 -56.11 -10.27
N ASP A 44 -32.43 -56.03 -11.56
CA ASP A 44 -33.15 -56.84 -12.56
C ASP A 44 -32.88 -58.34 -12.37
N THR A 45 -31.62 -58.69 -12.03
CA THR A 45 -31.22 -60.04 -11.73
C THR A 45 -30.27 -60.09 -10.54
N LEU A 46 -30.48 -61.07 -9.64
CA LEU A 46 -29.63 -61.31 -8.47
C LEU A 46 -29.07 -62.73 -8.55
N GLN A 47 -27.76 -62.86 -8.43
CA GLN A 47 -27.04 -64.12 -8.40
C GLN A 47 -26.25 -64.27 -7.10
N LEU A 48 -26.58 -65.25 -6.29
CA LEU A 48 -25.82 -65.61 -5.10
C LEU A 48 -24.79 -66.69 -5.49
N ILE A 49 -23.52 -66.41 -5.24
CA ILE A 49 -22.42 -67.34 -5.55
C ILE A 49 -21.69 -67.65 -4.25
N GLU A 50 -21.84 -68.89 -3.81
CA GLU A 50 -21.14 -69.42 -2.66
C GLU A 50 -20.32 -70.65 -3.08
N LYS A 51 -19.02 -70.53 -3.14
CA LYS A 51 -18.10 -71.60 -3.52
C LYS A 51 -16.78 -71.42 -2.79
N ASP A 52 -16.37 -72.40 -2.00
CA ASP A 52 -15.11 -72.41 -1.23
C ASP A 52 -14.90 -71.16 -0.38
N THR A 53 -13.98 -70.28 -0.77
CA THR A 53 -13.68 -69.01 -0.11
C THR A 53 -14.53 -67.84 -0.63
N ILE A 54 -15.20 -68.03 -1.78
CA ILE A 54 -16.00 -66.99 -2.44
C ILE A 54 -17.41 -67.00 -1.90
N ASN A 55 -17.87 -65.85 -1.32
CA ASN A 55 -19.25 -65.60 -0.93
C ASN A 55 -19.64 -64.21 -1.40
N VAL A 56 -20.18 -64.14 -2.61
CA VAL A 56 -20.52 -62.86 -3.25
C VAL A 56 -21.96 -62.89 -3.78
N THR A 57 -22.61 -61.76 -3.76
CA THR A 57 -23.88 -61.50 -4.43
C THR A 57 -23.64 -60.55 -5.60
N ARG A 58 -24.05 -60.99 -6.81
CA ARG A 58 -24.00 -60.17 -8.03
C ARG A 58 -25.37 -59.58 -8.30
N PHE A 59 -25.38 -58.31 -8.63
CA PHE A 59 -26.56 -57.53 -9.02
C PHE A 59 -26.40 -57.11 -10.45
N ILE A 60 -27.31 -57.40 -11.32
CA ILE A 60 -27.25 -57.15 -12.75
C ILE A 60 -28.50 -56.39 -13.15
N GLY A 61 -28.33 -55.19 -13.75
CA GLY A 61 -29.37 -54.29 -14.17
C GLY A 61 -29.98 -53.47 -13.02
N HIS A 62 -29.94 -52.16 -13.12
CA HIS A 62 -30.58 -51.17 -12.24
C HIS A 62 -30.43 -51.48 -10.74
N ALA A 63 -29.22 -51.83 -10.30
CA ALA A 63 -28.93 -52.21 -8.94
C ALA A 63 -29.11 -51.01 -7.99
N ARG A 64 -29.85 -51.27 -6.87
CA ARG A 64 -30.19 -50.24 -5.87
C ARG A 64 -29.92 -50.74 -4.46
N PHE A 65 -29.22 -49.94 -3.66
CA PHE A 65 -28.89 -50.25 -2.27
C PHE A 65 -29.19 -49.08 -1.38
N LYS A 66 -29.33 -49.34 -0.08
CA LYS A 66 -29.49 -48.32 0.95
C LYS A 66 -28.66 -48.68 2.18
N GLN A 67 -28.02 -47.66 2.77
CA GLN A 67 -27.40 -47.77 4.08
C GLN A 67 -27.68 -46.51 4.90
N GLY A 68 -28.52 -46.67 5.93
CA GLY A 68 -29.05 -45.51 6.67
C GLY A 68 -29.87 -44.59 5.77
N SER A 69 -29.50 -43.32 5.66
CA SER A 69 -30.12 -42.33 4.75
C SER A 69 -29.50 -42.27 3.37
N THR A 70 -28.46 -43.05 3.08
CA THR A 70 -27.73 -43.01 1.80
C THR A 70 -28.30 -44.01 0.82
N LEU A 71 -28.59 -43.58 -0.40
CA LEU A 71 -29.05 -44.40 -1.51
C LEU A 71 -27.93 -44.54 -2.54
N PHE A 72 -27.81 -45.75 -3.10
CA PHE A 72 -26.82 -46.11 -4.14
C PHE A 72 -27.57 -46.64 -5.33
N PHE A 73 -27.16 -46.19 -6.51
CA PHE A 73 -27.67 -46.61 -7.81
C PHE A 73 -26.50 -46.97 -8.73
N CYS A 74 -26.59 -48.03 -9.52
CA CYS A 74 -25.61 -48.38 -10.53
C CYS A 74 -26.20 -49.39 -11.55
N ASP A 75 -25.50 -49.61 -12.64
CA ASP A 75 -25.93 -50.60 -13.65
C ASP A 75 -25.71 -52.02 -13.14
N SER A 76 -24.61 -52.31 -12.46
CA SER A 76 -24.34 -53.60 -11.87
C SER A 76 -23.42 -53.49 -10.65
N ALA A 77 -23.47 -54.49 -9.76
CA ALA A 77 -22.61 -54.54 -8.60
C ALA A 77 -22.26 -55.95 -8.16
N VAL A 78 -21.15 -56.06 -7.42
CA VAL A 78 -20.72 -57.29 -6.75
C VAL A 78 -20.53 -56.96 -5.26
N LYS A 79 -21.30 -57.57 -4.39
CA LYS A 79 -21.14 -57.45 -2.94
C LYS A 79 -20.42 -58.68 -2.40
N ASN A 80 -19.32 -58.48 -1.72
CA ASN A 80 -18.68 -59.53 -0.93
C ASN A 80 -19.39 -59.60 0.43
N ASN A 81 -20.08 -60.71 0.70
CA ASN A 81 -20.90 -60.89 1.90
C ASN A 81 -20.06 -61.09 3.18
N LYS A 82 -18.77 -61.52 3.06
CA LYS A 82 -17.89 -61.71 4.21
C LYS A 82 -17.26 -60.38 4.67
N THR A 83 -16.80 -59.56 3.70
CA THR A 83 -16.11 -58.30 3.98
C THR A 83 -17.01 -57.09 3.98
N ASN A 84 -18.27 -57.23 3.52
CA ASN A 84 -19.26 -56.15 3.36
C ASN A 84 -18.80 -55.05 2.41
N ILE A 85 -17.97 -55.40 1.42
CA ILE A 85 -17.48 -54.49 0.37
C ILE A 85 -18.37 -54.66 -0.87
N VAL A 86 -18.71 -53.53 -1.51
CA VAL A 86 -19.47 -53.48 -2.78
C VAL A 86 -18.62 -52.81 -3.83
N ASP A 87 -18.38 -53.54 -4.93
CA ASP A 87 -17.87 -52.99 -6.16
C ASP A 87 -19.03 -52.77 -7.12
N ALA A 88 -19.27 -51.53 -7.54
CA ALA A 88 -20.34 -51.13 -8.43
C ALA A 88 -19.80 -50.55 -9.73
N TYR A 89 -20.49 -50.80 -10.81
CA TYR A 89 -20.07 -50.50 -12.18
C TYR A 89 -21.18 -49.88 -12.99
N GLY A 90 -20.85 -48.90 -13.80
CA GLY A 90 -21.75 -48.18 -14.70
C GLY A 90 -22.74 -47.25 -14.00
N ASN A 91 -22.81 -46.01 -14.47
CA ASN A 91 -23.76 -44.98 -14.00
C ASN A 91 -23.93 -44.91 -12.48
N VAL A 92 -22.83 -45.06 -11.74
CA VAL A 92 -22.86 -44.99 -10.27
C VAL A 92 -23.35 -43.63 -9.82
N HIS A 93 -24.35 -43.65 -8.95
CA HIS A 93 -24.89 -42.45 -8.25
C HIS A 93 -25.13 -42.77 -6.78
N ILE A 94 -24.50 -41.98 -5.92
CA ILE A 94 -24.73 -41.99 -4.47
C ILE A 94 -25.50 -40.72 -4.12
N ASN A 95 -26.62 -40.89 -3.44
CA ASN A 95 -27.43 -39.81 -2.90
C ASN A 95 -27.39 -39.87 -1.37
N GLN A 96 -26.77 -38.90 -0.73
CA GLN A 96 -26.71 -38.79 0.72
C GLN A 96 -27.73 -37.75 1.20
N ALA A 97 -28.91 -38.22 1.65
CA ALA A 97 -29.96 -37.39 2.26
C ALA A 97 -30.34 -36.14 1.42
N ASP A 98 -30.37 -36.29 0.08
CA ASP A 98 -30.67 -35.24 -0.90
C ASP A 98 -29.80 -33.97 -0.82
N SER A 99 -28.71 -34.02 -0.05
CA SER A 99 -27.82 -32.90 0.16
C SER A 99 -26.48 -33.00 -0.56
N VAL A 100 -25.99 -34.23 -0.80
CA VAL A 100 -24.75 -34.52 -1.51
C VAL A 100 -24.99 -35.65 -2.52
N HIS A 101 -24.60 -35.38 -3.76
CA HIS A 101 -24.67 -36.32 -4.85
C HIS A 101 -23.27 -36.64 -5.35
N ILE A 102 -22.94 -37.95 -5.51
CA ILE A 102 -21.65 -38.38 -5.98
C ILE A 102 -21.87 -39.34 -7.16
N TYR A 103 -21.11 -39.13 -8.19
CA TYR A 103 -21.22 -39.88 -9.47
C TYR A 103 -19.87 -40.45 -9.90
N GLY A 104 -19.90 -41.53 -10.64
CA GLY A 104 -18.72 -42.15 -11.26
C GLY A 104 -19.10 -43.36 -12.10
N ASN A 105 -18.15 -43.97 -12.81
CA ASN A 105 -18.40 -45.20 -13.54
C ASN A 105 -17.99 -46.45 -12.74
N TYR A 106 -17.12 -46.28 -11.75
CA TYR A 106 -16.72 -47.31 -10.81
C TYR A 106 -16.81 -46.82 -9.37
N LEU A 107 -17.28 -47.67 -8.48
CA LEU A 107 -17.33 -47.44 -7.04
C LEU A 107 -16.78 -48.68 -6.31
N ASN A 108 -15.87 -48.46 -5.38
CA ASN A 108 -15.55 -49.38 -4.30
C ASN A 108 -16.10 -48.81 -2.99
N TYR A 109 -17.03 -49.50 -2.36
CA TYR A 109 -17.70 -49.08 -1.12
C TYR A 109 -17.51 -50.08 0.00
N ASP A 110 -16.90 -49.67 1.10
CA ASP A 110 -16.81 -50.44 2.34
C ASP A 110 -17.98 -50.10 3.27
N GLY A 111 -18.93 -51.01 3.40
CA GLY A 111 -20.08 -50.83 4.25
C GLY A 111 -19.79 -50.82 5.76
N ASN A 112 -18.60 -51.26 6.22
CA ASN A 112 -18.21 -51.24 7.62
C ASN A 112 -17.66 -49.88 8.02
N THR A 113 -16.74 -49.32 7.21
CA THR A 113 -16.16 -47.99 7.42
C THR A 113 -17.03 -46.89 6.85
N ARG A 114 -17.93 -47.20 5.90
CA ARG A 114 -18.76 -46.26 5.13
C ARG A 114 -17.95 -45.31 4.26
N ILE A 115 -16.84 -45.80 3.72
CA ILE A 115 -15.98 -45.05 2.79
C ILE A 115 -16.30 -45.50 1.36
N ALA A 116 -16.56 -44.51 0.50
CA ALA A 116 -16.78 -44.71 -0.93
C ALA A 116 -15.57 -44.15 -1.71
N ILE A 117 -15.01 -44.96 -2.61
CA ILE A 117 -13.95 -44.58 -3.56
C ILE A 117 -14.53 -44.69 -4.97
N LEU A 118 -14.64 -43.55 -5.65
CA LEU A 118 -15.17 -43.45 -7.00
C LEU A 118 -14.04 -43.14 -7.98
N ARG A 119 -14.10 -43.79 -9.15
CA ARG A 119 -13.17 -43.60 -10.26
C ARG A 119 -13.93 -43.43 -11.56
N GLU A 120 -13.21 -42.98 -12.59
CA GLU A 120 -13.75 -42.81 -13.92
C GLU A 120 -14.94 -41.85 -13.96
N ASN A 121 -14.66 -40.60 -14.31
CA ASN A 121 -15.63 -39.50 -14.28
C ASN A 121 -16.18 -39.19 -12.88
N ALA A 122 -15.34 -39.37 -11.86
CA ALA A 122 -15.74 -39.12 -10.48
C ALA A 122 -16.08 -37.65 -10.28
N ARG A 123 -17.29 -37.40 -9.69
CA ARG A 123 -17.84 -36.08 -9.44
C ARG A 123 -18.65 -36.07 -8.15
N LEU A 124 -18.38 -35.09 -7.29
CA LEU A 124 -19.16 -34.81 -6.08
C LEU A 124 -19.79 -33.43 -6.20
N THR A 125 -21.07 -33.29 -5.83
CA THR A 125 -21.75 -31.99 -5.81
C THR A 125 -22.76 -31.89 -4.67
N ASP A 126 -22.91 -30.69 -4.12
CA ASP A 126 -23.95 -30.31 -3.18
C ASP A 126 -25.00 -29.35 -3.78
N GLY A 127 -25.02 -29.25 -5.13
CA GLY A 127 -25.88 -28.35 -5.88
C GLY A 127 -25.30 -26.96 -6.12
N LYS A 128 -24.37 -26.48 -5.28
CA LYS A 128 -23.67 -25.18 -5.43
C LYS A 128 -22.23 -25.37 -5.92
N VAL A 129 -21.56 -26.35 -5.36
CA VAL A 129 -20.16 -26.69 -5.66
C VAL A 129 -20.11 -28.01 -6.39
N THR A 130 -19.18 -28.12 -7.33
CA THR A 130 -18.88 -29.38 -8.03
C THR A 130 -17.40 -29.66 -7.96
N ILE A 131 -17.05 -30.84 -7.44
CA ILE A 131 -15.67 -31.34 -7.38
C ILE A 131 -15.55 -32.48 -8.37
N THR A 132 -14.50 -32.50 -9.16
CA THR A 132 -14.16 -33.56 -10.12
C THR A 132 -12.71 -33.97 -9.97
N GLY A 133 -12.42 -35.24 -10.24
CA GLY A 133 -11.07 -35.78 -10.22
C GLY A 133 -11.01 -37.17 -10.80
N PRO A 134 -9.82 -37.73 -11.06
CA PRO A 134 -9.67 -39.09 -11.52
C PRO A 134 -10.14 -40.13 -10.49
N GLU A 135 -9.97 -39.79 -9.21
CA GLU A 135 -10.41 -40.59 -8.07
C GLU A 135 -10.91 -39.66 -6.98
N LEU A 136 -12.13 -39.90 -6.46
CA LEU A 136 -12.71 -39.20 -5.32
C LEU A 136 -13.00 -40.21 -4.21
N GLN A 137 -12.66 -39.86 -3.00
CA GLN A 137 -13.06 -40.58 -1.79
C GLN A 137 -14.11 -39.75 -1.04
N TYR A 138 -15.13 -40.44 -0.52
CA TYR A 138 -16.12 -39.82 0.34
C TYR A 138 -16.33 -40.64 1.62
N ASP A 139 -16.05 -40.03 2.76
CA ASP A 139 -16.37 -40.56 4.08
C ASP A 139 -17.78 -40.11 4.48
N MET A 140 -18.73 -41.06 4.50
CA MET A 140 -20.11 -40.74 4.82
C MET A 140 -20.36 -40.47 6.32
N ASN A 141 -19.46 -40.92 7.21
CA ASN A 141 -19.56 -40.64 8.63
C ASN A 141 -19.03 -39.24 8.96
N ALA A 142 -17.85 -38.93 8.45
CA ALA A 142 -17.21 -37.61 8.61
C ALA A 142 -17.84 -36.56 7.68
N LYS A 143 -18.57 -37.00 6.63
CA LYS A 143 -19.09 -36.13 5.55
C LYS A 143 -18.03 -35.31 4.85
N ILE A 144 -16.90 -35.98 4.55
CA ILE A 144 -15.75 -35.38 3.91
C ILE A 144 -15.54 -36.03 2.54
N GLY A 145 -15.58 -35.20 1.50
CA GLY A 145 -15.13 -35.55 0.16
C GLY A 145 -13.65 -35.19 -0.02
N SER A 146 -12.84 -36.09 -0.57
CA SER A 146 -11.43 -35.81 -0.77
C SER A 146 -10.88 -36.39 -2.09
N TYR A 147 -9.76 -35.81 -2.53
CA TYR A 147 -8.92 -36.33 -3.59
C TYR A 147 -7.43 -36.10 -3.23
N VAL A 148 -6.56 -37.01 -3.64
CA VAL A 148 -5.12 -36.98 -3.33
C VAL A 148 -4.24 -36.98 -4.58
N LYS A 149 -4.90 -36.89 -5.73
CA LYS A 149 -4.28 -36.70 -7.02
C LYS A 149 -4.87 -35.56 -7.74
N THR A 150 -4.67 -34.87 -8.58
CA THR A 150 -5.28 -33.71 -9.20
C THR A 150 -6.80 -33.67 -9.07
N GLY A 151 -7.33 -32.57 -8.53
CA GLY A 151 -8.75 -32.30 -8.44
C GLY A 151 -9.10 -30.90 -8.95
N ARG A 152 -10.36 -30.74 -9.36
CA ARG A 152 -10.93 -29.49 -9.84
C ARG A 152 -12.25 -29.21 -9.14
N LEU A 153 -12.34 -28.02 -8.55
CA LEU A 153 -13.56 -27.51 -7.96
C LEU A 153 -14.14 -26.38 -8.80
N VAL A 154 -15.44 -26.37 -8.96
CA VAL A 154 -16.19 -25.26 -9.60
C VAL A 154 -17.19 -24.72 -8.59
N ASN A 155 -17.17 -23.40 -8.35
CA ASN A 155 -18.10 -22.68 -7.52
C ASN A 155 -18.55 -21.40 -8.23
N GLY A 156 -19.70 -21.46 -8.90
CA GLY A 156 -20.15 -20.38 -9.78
C GLY A 156 -19.22 -20.19 -10.96
N LYS A 157 -18.59 -19.00 -11.05
CA LYS A 157 -17.61 -18.68 -12.11
C LYS A 157 -16.17 -19.01 -11.73
N SER A 158 -15.91 -19.24 -10.45
CA SER A 158 -14.58 -19.50 -9.93
C SER A 158 -14.23 -20.99 -10.10
N VAL A 159 -13.01 -21.25 -10.52
CA VAL A 159 -12.44 -22.58 -10.71
C VAL A 159 -11.19 -22.71 -9.88
N LEU A 160 -11.13 -23.72 -9.00
CA LEU A 160 -9.95 -24.05 -8.23
C LEU A 160 -9.40 -25.40 -8.63
N THR A 161 -8.09 -25.52 -8.76
CA THR A 161 -7.35 -26.76 -8.99
C THR A 161 -6.27 -26.94 -7.93
N SER A 162 -6.00 -28.17 -7.52
CA SER A 162 -4.90 -28.54 -6.63
C SER A 162 -4.56 -30.02 -6.75
N ASP A 163 -3.45 -30.44 -6.16
CA ASP A 163 -3.11 -31.88 -6.14
C ASP A 163 -3.92 -32.62 -5.09
N GLU A 164 -4.20 -31.98 -3.93
CA GLU A 164 -5.00 -32.55 -2.85
C GLU A 164 -6.11 -31.57 -2.43
N GLY A 165 -7.26 -32.12 -2.08
CA GLY A 165 -8.37 -31.35 -1.55
C GLY A 165 -9.28 -32.16 -0.64
N TYR A 166 -9.78 -31.50 0.39
CA TYR A 166 -10.72 -32.03 1.39
C TYR A 166 -11.90 -31.09 1.51
N TYR A 167 -13.09 -31.57 1.21
CA TYR A 167 -14.33 -30.80 1.32
C TYR A 167 -15.18 -31.30 2.47
N TYR A 168 -15.34 -30.46 3.47
CA TYR A 168 -16.23 -30.66 4.63
C TYR A 168 -17.62 -30.20 4.25
N THR A 169 -18.49 -31.14 3.86
CA THR A 169 -19.79 -30.81 3.24
C THR A 169 -20.77 -30.15 4.22
N GLU A 170 -20.59 -30.29 5.55
CA GLU A 170 -21.41 -29.64 6.57
C GLU A 170 -20.99 -28.19 6.80
N THR A 171 -19.71 -27.93 7.00
CA THR A 171 -19.17 -26.58 7.29
C THR A 171 -18.93 -25.75 6.03
N LYS A 172 -19.03 -26.38 4.85
CA LYS A 172 -18.73 -25.77 3.57
C LYS A 172 -17.28 -25.32 3.42
N GLU A 173 -16.39 -25.83 4.27
CA GLU A 173 -14.96 -25.55 4.24
C GLU A 173 -14.23 -26.51 3.33
N MET A 174 -13.20 -26.00 2.69
CA MET A 174 -12.29 -26.75 1.84
C MET A 174 -10.84 -26.48 2.24
N HIS A 175 -10.08 -27.55 2.33
CA HIS A 175 -8.65 -27.52 2.57
C HIS A 175 -7.96 -28.00 1.30
N PHE A 176 -7.17 -27.13 0.67
CA PHE A 176 -6.41 -27.46 -0.53
C PHE A 176 -4.93 -27.46 -0.23
N GLN A 177 -4.20 -28.40 -0.84
CA GLN A 177 -2.76 -28.54 -0.68
C GLN A 177 -2.08 -28.87 -2.00
N ARG A 178 -0.89 -28.33 -2.16
CA ARG A 178 0.02 -28.46 -3.31
C ARG A 178 -0.56 -27.94 -4.63
N ASN A 179 0.19 -27.04 -5.26
CA ASN A 179 -0.15 -26.46 -6.56
C ASN A 179 -1.58 -25.89 -6.63
N VAL A 180 -1.99 -25.15 -5.57
CA VAL A 180 -3.33 -24.58 -5.50
C VAL A 180 -3.43 -23.37 -6.40
N VAL A 181 -4.34 -23.39 -7.36
CA VAL A 181 -4.63 -22.27 -8.25
C VAL A 181 -6.14 -22.03 -8.29
N LEU A 182 -6.57 -20.86 -7.84
CA LEU A 182 -7.95 -20.38 -7.93
C LEU A 182 -8.03 -19.31 -9.03
N VAL A 183 -8.82 -19.58 -10.04
CA VAL A 183 -9.07 -18.68 -11.17
C VAL A 183 -10.50 -18.18 -11.10
N ASP A 184 -10.64 -16.86 -11.03
CA ASP A 184 -11.89 -16.12 -11.10
C ASP A 184 -11.79 -15.12 -12.28
N PRO A 185 -12.89 -14.66 -12.87
CA PRO A 185 -12.84 -13.62 -13.92
C PRO A 185 -12.06 -12.36 -13.55
N ASP A 186 -12.03 -12.00 -12.25
CA ASP A 186 -11.43 -10.76 -11.76
C ASP A 186 -10.02 -10.94 -11.20
N TYR A 187 -9.63 -12.16 -10.81
CA TYR A 187 -8.32 -12.43 -10.19
C TYR A 187 -7.88 -13.89 -10.37
N THR A 188 -6.59 -14.10 -10.13
CA THR A 188 -6.00 -15.46 -9.99
C THR A 188 -5.23 -15.50 -8.68
N LEU A 189 -5.48 -16.53 -7.85
CA LEU A 189 -4.75 -16.78 -6.62
C LEU A 189 -3.93 -18.06 -6.77
N SER A 190 -2.67 -18.02 -6.41
CA SER A 190 -1.74 -19.16 -6.47
C SER A 190 -1.03 -19.33 -5.12
N THR A 191 -1.02 -20.56 -4.59
CA THR A 191 -0.43 -20.90 -3.29
C THR A 191 -0.16 -22.40 -3.17
N ASP A 192 0.56 -22.82 -2.13
CA ASP A 192 0.73 -24.24 -1.81
C ASP A 192 -0.33 -24.78 -0.83
N ALA A 193 -1.00 -23.91 -0.07
CA ALA A 193 -2.08 -24.31 0.82
C ALA A 193 -3.11 -23.20 0.99
N LEU A 194 -4.40 -23.58 0.97
CA LEU A 194 -5.52 -22.66 1.09
C LEU A 194 -6.66 -23.29 1.88
N LEU A 195 -7.23 -22.52 2.82
CA LEU A 195 -8.52 -22.82 3.41
C LEU A 195 -9.58 -21.92 2.76
N TYR A 196 -10.58 -22.51 2.15
CA TYR A 196 -11.61 -21.76 1.45
C TYR A 196 -13.00 -22.17 1.92
N ASN A 197 -13.84 -21.22 2.30
CA ASN A 197 -15.22 -21.49 2.61
C ASN A 197 -16.10 -21.16 1.40
N THR A 198 -16.79 -22.15 0.88
CA THR A 198 -17.56 -22.04 -0.37
C THR A 198 -18.87 -21.25 -0.22
N GLU A 199 -19.35 -21.04 1.00
CA GLU A 199 -20.56 -20.27 1.30
C GLU A 199 -20.22 -18.80 1.58
N THR A 200 -19.27 -18.53 2.46
CA THR A 200 -18.85 -17.17 2.83
C THR A 200 -17.91 -16.56 1.79
N LYS A 201 -17.34 -17.35 0.89
CA LYS A 201 -16.37 -16.94 -0.12
C LYS A 201 -15.04 -16.41 0.44
N ILE A 202 -14.74 -16.76 1.69
CA ILE A 202 -13.50 -16.34 2.34
C ILE A 202 -12.39 -17.36 2.06
N ALA A 203 -11.28 -16.85 1.52
CA ALA A 203 -10.02 -17.57 1.33
C ALA A 203 -9.06 -17.18 2.48
N ASN A 204 -8.75 -18.12 3.37
CA ASN A 204 -7.76 -17.92 4.43
C ASN A 204 -6.37 -18.32 3.91
N ILE A 205 -5.47 -17.38 3.99
CA ILE A 205 -4.08 -17.51 3.51
C ILE A 205 -3.24 -18.07 4.64
N ILE A 206 -2.74 -19.28 4.46
CA ILE A 206 -1.94 -20.03 5.44
C ILE A 206 -0.54 -20.41 4.92
N ALA A 207 -0.25 -20.06 3.67
CA ALA A 207 1.02 -20.29 3.00
C ALA A 207 1.35 -19.09 2.09
N PRO A 208 2.58 -18.96 1.59
CA PRO A 208 2.94 -17.94 0.62
C PRO A 208 1.98 -17.94 -0.58
N THR A 209 1.28 -16.82 -0.75
CA THR A 209 0.19 -16.67 -1.72
C THR A 209 0.43 -15.45 -2.60
N THR A 210 0.23 -15.62 -3.90
CA THR A 210 0.18 -14.54 -4.88
C THR A 210 -1.24 -14.37 -5.37
N ILE A 211 -1.79 -13.15 -5.28
CA ILE A 211 -3.10 -12.78 -5.84
C ILE A 211 -2.85 -11.78 -6.96
N ASN A 212 -3.24 -12.12 -8.18
CA ASN A 212 -3.07 -11.31 -9.37
C ASN A 212 -4.42 -10.75 -9.83
N GLU A 213 -4.58 -9.41 -9.77
CA GLU A 213 -5.75 -8.67 -10.22
C GLU A 213 -5.38 -7.77 -11.40
N GLY A 214 -5.04 -8.34 -12.52
CA GLY A 214 -4.65 -7.63 -13.73
C GLY A 214 -3.33 -6.87 -13.57
N LYS A 215 -3.39 -5.55 -13.27
CA LYS A 215 -2.17 -4.74 -13.09
C LYS A 215 -1.67 -4.71 -11.65
N ARG A 216 -2.40 -5.31 -10.72
CA ARG A 216 -2.04 -5.37 -9.30
C ARG A 216 -1.66 -6.78 -8.93
N ILE A 217 -0.55 -6.93 -8.23
CA ILE A 217 -0.10 -8.19 -7.65
C ILE A 217 0.02 -8.02 -6.15
N MET A 218 -0.56 -8.94 -5.39
CA MET A 218 -0.48 -8.97 -3.94
C MET A 218 0.27 -10.23 -3.50
N TYR A 219 1.22 -10.06 -2.61
CA TYR A 219 1.98 -11.14 -1.99
C TYR A 219 1.66 -11.15 -0.50
N ALA A 220 1.17 -12.27 0.01
CA ALA A 220 0.84 -12.43 1.41
C ALA A 220 1.22 -13.84 1.89
N THR A 221 1.55 -13.98 3.19
CA THR A 221 1.86 -15.27 3.81
C THR A 221 0.85 -15.65 4.89
N SER A 222 0.00 -14.70 5.28
CA SER A 222 -1.06 -14.91 6.26
C SER A 222 -2.18 -13.88 6.08
N GLY A 223 -3.35 -14.22 6.58
CA GLY A 223 -4.52 -13.34 6.52
C GLY A 223 -5.70 -13.98 5.82
N TYR A 224 -6.60 -13.17 5.30
CA TYR A 224 -7.75 -13.66 4.53
C TYR A 224 -8.12 -12.69 3.41
N TYR A 225 -8.81 -13.23 2.42
CA TYR A 225 -9.36 -12.50 1.30
C TYR A 225 -10.81 -12.93 1.06
N ASP A 226 -11.77 -11.99 1.20
CA ASP A 226 -13.16 -12.17 0.81
C ASP A 226 -13.24 -12.01 -0.72
N THR A 227 -13.41 -13.13 -1.40
CA THR A 227 -13.37 -13.20 -2.85
C THR A 227 -14.62 -12.62 -3.52
N ASP A 228 -15.71 -12.45 -2.78
CA ASP A 228 -16.97 -11.87 -3.23
C ASP A 228 -16.96 -10.33 -3.12
N LYS A 229 -16.49 -9.82 -1.98
CA LYS A 229 -16.45 -8.37 -1.71
C LYS A 229 -15.17 -7.70 -2.17
N GLY A 230 -14.09 -8.45 -2.41
CA GLY A 230 -12.79 -7.90 -2.71
C GLY A 230 -12.13 -7.19 -1.51
N TYR A 231 -12.45 -7.66 -0.30
CA TYR A 231 -11.87 -7.17 0.94
C TYR A 231 -10.80 -8.14 1.44
N GLY A 232 -9.67 -7.62 1.86
CA GLY A 232 -8.57 -8.43 2.39
C GLY A 232 -7.92 -7.82 3.61
N ASN A 233 -7.44 -8.69 4.51
CA ASN A 233 -6.59 -8.31 5.63
C ASN A 233 -5.40 -9.28 5.67
N PHE A 234 -4.21 -8.75 5.48
CA PHE A 234 -2.98 -9.51 5.30
C PHE A 234 -1.95 -9.12 6.36
N GLY A 235 -1.37 -10.12 7.00
CA GLY A 235 -0.31 -9.97 8.00
C GLY A 235 1.05 -10.51 7.52
N ASN A 236 2.04 -10.47 8.42
CA ASN A 236 3.39 -10.97 8.16
C ASN A 236 4.06 -10.33 6.95
N ARG A 237 4.04 -8.99 6.90
CA ARG A 237 4.75 -8.21 5.90
C ARG A 237 4.26 -8.39 4.46
N PRO A 238 2.96 -8.26 4.19
CA PRO A 238 2.41 -8.33 2.84
C PRO A 238 2.97 -7.21 1.95
N THR A 239 2.91 -7.46 0.64
CA THR A 239 3.31 -6.49 -0.38
C THR A 239 2.23 -6.38 -1.44
N ILE A 240 1.86 -5.15 -1.79
CA ILE A 240 0.97 -4.83 -2.92
C ILE A 240 1.79 -4.07 -3.95
N GLU A 241 1.84 -4.57 -5.16
CA GLU A 241 2.57 -3.97 -6.27
C GLU A 241 1.60 -3.62 -7.40
N ASP A 242 1.77 -2.43 -7.98
CA ASP A 242 1.05 -2.00 -9.18
C ASP A 242 2.01 -1.29 -10.17
N SER A 243 1.48 -0.79 -11.28
CA SER A 243 2.28 -0.11 -12.32
C SER A 243 2.96 1.19 -11.84
N THR A 244 2.62 1.71 -10.66
CA THR A 244 3.12 2.98 -10.14
C THR A 244 4.09 2.81 -9.00
N GLY A 245 3.99 1.70 -8.26
CA GLY A 245 4.84 1.47 -7.11
C GLY A 245 4.48 0.27 -6.28
N THR A 246 5.08 0.19 -5.11
CA THR A 246 4.97 -0.95 -4.18
C THR A 246 4.62 -0.45 -2.79
N LEU A 247 3.62 -1.04 -2.15
CA LEU A 247 3.24 -0.82 -0.76
C LEU A 247 3.57 -2.08 0.06
N THR A 248 4.37 -1.93 1.10
CA THR A 248 4.70 -3.00 2.06
C THR A 248 4.49 -2.48 3.48
N ALA A 249 3.92 -3.29 4.38
CA ALA A 249 3.77 -2.97 5.80
C ALA A 249 3.70 -4.25 6.63
N ASP A 250 3.72 -4.17 7.95
CA ASP A 250 3.57 -5.35 8.79
C ASP A 250 2.15 -5.94 8.65
N ASN A 251 1.16 -5.05 8.46
CA ASN A 251 -0.23 -5.41 8.20
C ASN A 251 -0.83 -4.50 7.12
N ILE A 252 -1.57 -5.07 6.18
CA ILE A 252 -2.32 -4.30 5.16
C ILE A 252 -3.76 -4.81 5.13
N GLU A 253 -4.68 -3.89 5.38
CA GLU A 253 -6.10 -4.07 5.15
C GLU A 253 -6.50 -3.34 3.87
N MET A 254 -7.26 -3.98 2.99
CA MET A 254 -7.65 -3.38 1.73
C MET A 254 -9.10 -3.67 1.37
N ASP A 255 -9.71 -2.72 0.67
CA ASP A 255 -11.04 -2.81 0.13
C ASP A 255 -11.02 -2.38 -1.34
N LYS A 256 -11.27 -3.33 -2.25
CA LYS A 256 -11.29 -3.12 -3.69
C LYS A 256 -12.41 -2.15 -4.12
N LEU A 257 -13.55 -2.19 -3.43
CA LEU A 257 -14.73 -1.39 -3.79
C LEU A 257 -14.46 0.11 -3.55
N THR A 258 -13.90 0.45 -2.41
CA THR A 258 -13.56 1.83 -2.04
C THR A 258 -12.19 2.26 -2.56
N GLY A 259 -11.34 1.30 -2.96
CA GLY A 259 -9.96 1.51 -3.35
C GLY A 259 -9.05 1.91 -2.20
N MET A 260 -9.50 1.73 -0.95
CA MET A 260 -8.74 2.06 0.25
C MET A 260 -7.83 0.91 0.66
N ALA A 261 -6.61 1.27 1.05
CA ALA A 261 -5.69 0.36 1.73
C ALA A 261 -5.13 1.05 2.97
N TYR A 262 -5.16 0.36 4.10
CA TYR A 262 -4.64 0.80 5.39
C TYR A 262 -3.41 -0.04 5.72
N ALA A 263 -2.27 0.62 5.82
CA ALA A 263 -0.99 0.00 6.14
C ALA A 263 -0.60 0.34 7.58
N THR A 264 -0.28 -0.66 8.38
CA THR A 264 0.08 -0.49 9.78
C THR A 264 1.37 -1.24 10.10
N GLY A 265 2.26 -0.56 10.79
CA GLY A 265 3.60 -1.05 11.18
C GLY A 265 4.60 -1.03 10.02
N ASN A 266 5.70 -0.32 10.17
CA ASN A 266 6.83 -0.28 9.24
C ASN A 266 6.42 -0.15 7.76
N MET A 267 5.44 0.72 7.49
CA MET A 267 4.98 0.99 6.14
C MET A 267 6.10 1.55 5.27
N VAL A 268 6.23 1.02 4.07
CA VAL A 268 7.09 1.52 3.00
C VAL A 268 6.28 1.59 1.71
N TYR A 269 6.06 2.80 1.22
CA TYR A 269 5.52 3.01 -0.12
C TYR A 269 6.64 3.50 -1.05
N LYS A 270 6.91 2.79 -2.14
CA LYS A 270 7.92 3.16 -3.15
C LYS A 270 7.23 3.55 -4.45
N ASP A 271 7.41 4.79 -4.89
CA ASP A 271 7.06 5.26 -6.22
C ASP A 271 8.30 5.10 -7.13
N THR A 272 8.30 4.06 -7.97
CA THR A 272 9.43 3.73 -8.83
C THR A 272 9.57 4.69 -10.00
N VAL A 273 8.46 5.30 -10.43
CA VAL A 273 8.43 6.27 -11.54
C VAL A 273 9.12 7.57 -11.13
N ARG A 274 8.87 8.04 -9.89
CA ARG A 274 9.40 9.32 -9.39
C ARG A 274 10.62 9.17 -8.50
N LYS A 275 11.08 7.95 -8.25
CA LYS A 275 12.21 7.64 -7.34
C LYS A 275 11.99 8.24 -5.94
N MET A 276 10.80 8.04 -5.40
CA MET A 276 10.42 8.50 -4.07
C MET A 276 10.02 7.32 -3.20
N SER A 277 10.39 7.37 -1.93
CA SER A 277 9.98 6.39 -0.92
C SER A 277 9.34 7.12 0.26
N LEU A 278 8.21 6.64 0.73
CA LEU A 278 7.50 7.16 1.90
C LEU A 278 7.44 6.07 2.96
N LEU A 279 8.07 6.33 4.09
CA LEU A 279 8.11 5.44 5.25
C LEU A 279 7.20 6.02 6.34
N ALA A 280 6.50 5.17 7.08
CA ALA A 280 5.69 5.58 8.24
C ALA A 280 5.31 4.37 9.09
N ASN A 281 4.77 4.57 10.30
CA ASN A 281 4.16 3.49 11.05
C ASN A 281 2.68 3.29 10.72
N HIS A 282 2.03 4.32 10.15
CA HIS A 282 0.64 4.21 9.69
C HIS A 282 0.45 4.97 8.39
N GLY A 283 -0.24 4.34 7.44
CA GLY A 283 -0.56 4.96 6.17
C GLY A 283 -1.90 4.53 5.61
N THR A 284 -2.52 5.45 4.89
CA THR A 284 -3.75 5.22 4.15
C THR A 284 -3.50 5.54 2.68
N VAL A 285 -3.72 4.58 1.82
CA VAL A 285 -3.60 4.73 0.36
C VAL A 285 -4.98 4.63 -0.25
N ASN A 286 -5.39 5.66 -1.00
CA ASN A 286 -6.59 5.60 -1.81
C ASN A 286 -6.20 5.49 -3.29
N GLN A 287 -6.40 4.34 -3.88
CA GLN A 287 -5.99 4.04 -5.26
C GLN A 287 -6.89 4.72 -6.29
N ILE A 288 -8.19 4.93 -5.97
CA ILE A 288 -9.14 5.62 -6.85
C ILE A 288 -8.82 7.12 -6.88
N ALA A 289 -8.63 7.72 -5.71
CA ALA A 289 -8.25 9.12 -5.58
C ALA A 289 -6.77 9.37 -5.88
N LYS A 290 -5.95 8.32 -5.90
CA LYS A 290 -4.48 8.36 -6.03
C LYS A 290 -3.82 9.23 -4.96
N THR A 291 -4.30 9.11 -3.71
CA THR A 291 -3.78 9.84 -2.55
C THR A 291 -3.12 8.91 -1.56
N ILE A 292 -2.15 9.44 -0.83
CA ILE A 292 -1.44 8.75 0.25
C ILE A 292 -1.37 9.69 1.43
N LEU A 293 -1.82 9.22 2.59
CA LEU A 293 -1.65 9.87 3.87
C LEU A 293 -0.74 9.00 4.73
N ALA A 294 0.29 9.59 5.30
CA ALA A 294 1.24 8.90 6.17
C ALA A 294 1.37 9.67 7.50
N THR A 295 1.32 8.94 8.60
CA THR A 295 1.38 9.46 9.97
C THR A 295 2.26 8.56 10.85
N GLN A 296 2.50 8.99 12.08
CA GLN A 296 3.35 8.27 13.04
C GLN A 296 4.79 8.12 12.53
N LYS A 297 5.53 9.24 12.58
CA LYS A 297 6.91 9.40 12.11
C LYS A 297 7.05 9.19 10.59
N PRO A 298 6.26 9.87 9.76
CA PRO A 298 6.42 9.75 8.33
C PRO A 298 7.71 10.41 7.84
N LEU A 299 8.39 9.72 6.93
CA LEU A 299 9.62 10.16 6.29
C LEU A 299 9.50 9.98 4.78
N LEU A 300 9.59 11.06 4.04
CA LEU A 300 9.71 11.04 2.59
C LEU A 300 11.18 11.08 2.21
N ILE A 301 11.59 10.18 1.31
CA ILE A 301 12.92 10.11 0.72
C ILE A 301 12.76 10.38 -0.78
N MET A 302 13.43 11.40 -1.27
CA MET A 302 13.48 11.72 -2.70
C MET A 302 14.90 11.52 -3.20
N GLU A 303 15.10 10.50 -4.04
CA GLU A 303 16.40 10.18 -4.60
C GLU A 303 16.72 11.15 -5.75
N LYS A 304 17.86 11.82 -5.64
CA LYS A 304 18.43 12.69 -6.67
C LYS A 304 19.76 12.11 -7.14
N ASN A 305 20.19 12.49 -8.33
CA ASN A 305 21.39 11.89 -8.95
C ASN A 305 22.68 12.04 -8.12
N LYS A 306 22.81 13.11 -7.31
CA LYS A 306 24.00 13.37 -6.48
C LYS A 306 23.71 13.61 -5.01
N ASP A 307 22.45 13.89 -4.65
CA ASP A 307 22.08 14.25 -3.29
C ASP A 307 20.66 13.72 -3.00
N THR A 308 20.48 13.01 -1.91
CA THR A 308 19.17 12.47 -1.49
C THR A 308 18.54 13.38 -0.47
N MET A 309 17.30 13.81 -0.72
CA MET A 309 16.55 14.64 0.20
C MET A 309 15.63 13.79 1.09
N TYR A 310 15.71 14.04 2.37
CA TYR A 310 14.87 13.46 3.42
C TYR A 310 13.97 14.54 3.98
N LEU A 311 12.66 14.28 4.09
CA LEU A 311 11.66 15.19 4.64
C LEU A 311 10.81 14.45 5.65
N ALA A 312 10.87 14.85 6.92
CA ALA A 312 10.05 14.33 8.00
C ALA A 312 9.08 15.40 8.50
N ALA A 313 7.93 14.97 8.99
CA ALA A 313 6.88 15.83 9.56
C ALA A 313 6.00 15.00 10.52
N ASP A 314 5.01 15.61 11.17
CA ASP A 314 4.02 14.86 11.94
C ASP A 314 3.07 14.12 10.99
N THR A 315 2.76 14.74 9.83
CA THR A 315 1.89 14.18 8.79
C THR A 315 2.42 14.50 7.40
N LEU A 316 2.46 13.49 6.53
CA LEU A 316 2.73 13.64 5.09
C LEU A 316 1.51 13.21 4.28
N PHE A 317 1.12 14.05 3.35
CA PHE A 317 0.05 13.77 2.39
C PHE A 317 0.53 13.96 0.96
N SER A 318 0.21 13.05 0.07
CA SER A 318 0.48 13.18 -1.37
C SER A 318 -0.78 12.92 -2.18
N GLY A 319 -1.02 13.75 -3.18
CA GLY A 319 -2.15 13.61 -4.11
C GLY A 319 -1.77 13.99 -5.53
N ILE A 320 -2.67 13.73 -6.48
CA ILE A 320 -2.53 14.17 -7.87
C ILE A 320 -3.16 15.53 -8.09
N ILE A 321 -2.56 16.33 -8.97
CA ILE A 321 -3.10 17.61 -9.40
C ILE A 321 -4.01 17.35 -10.61
N ARG A 322 -5.30 17.66 -10.49
CA ARG A 322 -6.26 17.50 -11.58
C ARG A 322 -6.44 18.83 -12.34
N PRO A 323 -6.75 18.81 -13.64
CA PRO A 323 -7.15 20.02 -14.35
C PRO A 323 -8.36 20.67 -13.64
N GLY A 324 -8.23 21.94 -13.27
CA GLY A 324 -9.28 22.68 -12.54
C GLY A 324 -9.14 22.65 -11.01
N ASP A 325 -8.22 21.89 -10.44
CA ASP A 325 -7.90 22.02 -9.01
C ASP A 325 -7.23 23.38 -8.78
N SER A 326 -7.99 24.34 -8.27
CA SER A 326 -7.43 25.54 -7.68
C SER A 326 -6.95 25.17 -6.27
N LEU A 327 -5.72 24.68 -6.16
CA LEU A 327 -5.04 24.72 -4.88
C LEU A 327 -4.93 26.23 -4.54
N SER A 328 -5.63 26.68 -3.53
CA SER A 328 -5.64 28.08 -3.07
C SER A 328 -4.31 28.48 -2.39
N ILE A 329 -3.21 28.04 -2.98
CA ILE A 329 -1.87 28.40 -2.60
C ILE A 329 -1.50 29.63 -3.43
N PRO A 330 -1.01 30.72 -2.83
CA PRO A 330 -0.64 31.93 -3.57
C PRO A 330 0.24 31.56 -4.76
N SER A 331 -0.26 31.77 -5.97
CA SER A 331 0.54 31.53 -7.16
C SER A 331 1.64 32.60 -7.19
N VAL A 332 2.86 32.20 -7.55
CA VAL A 332 3.99 33.12 -7.71
C VAL A 332 3.70 34.22 -8.74
N ALA A 333 2.75 33.98 -9.64
CA ALA A 333 2.31 34.97 -10.63
C ALA A 333 1.61 36.20 -9.99
N GLY A 334 1.00 36.07 -8.81
CA GLY A 334 0.40 37.19 -8.07
C GLY A 334 1.43 38.11 -7.39
N LEU A 335 2.71 37.72 -7.34
CA LEU A 335 3.80 38.52 -6.79
C LEU A 335 4.48 39.43 -7.85
N LYS A 336 4.05 39.39 -9.11
CA LYS A 336 4.49 40.33 -10.14
C LYS A 336 3.60 41.57 -10.14
N LYS A 337 4.14 42.66 -9.58
CA LYS A 337 3.68 44.05 -9.71
C LYS A 337 2.35 44.39 -9.01
N GLU A 338 2.42 44.71 -7.70
CA GLU A 338 1.76 45.88 -7.19
C GLU A 338 2.48 46.38 -5.94
N PRO A 339 2.69 47.72 -5.78
CA PRO A 339 3.22 48.28 -4.52
C PRO A 339 2.14 48.07 -3.46
N VAL A 340 2.46 47.33 -2.42
CA VAL A 340 1.57 47.03 -1.30
C VAL A 340 1.19 48.34 -0.61
N LYS A 341 0.03 48.86 -0.94
CA LYS A 341 -0.74 49.77 -0.09
C LYS A 341 -1.97 49.01 0.35
N GLU A 342 -1.84 48.17 1.40
CA GLU A 342 -2.87 47.84 2.40
C GLU A 342 -2.38 46.64 3.23
N PRO A 343 -2.63 46.60 4.53
CA PRO A 343 -2.26 45.44 5.36
C PRO A 343 -3.14 44.25 4.95
N LEU A 344 -2.51 43.12 4.71
CA LEU A 344 -3.19 41.85 4.45
C LEU A 344 -4.21 41.59 5.57
N ARG A 345 -5.49 41.63 5.21
CA ARG A 345 -6.56 41.14 6.08
C ARG A 345 -6.27 39.72 6.50
N ALA A 346 -6.24 39.47 7.79
CA ALA A 346 -6.16 38.16 8.39
C ALA A 346 -7.14 37.22 7.68
N VAL A 347 -6.67 36.07 7.25
CA VAL A 347 -7.50 34.99 6.73
C VAL A 347 -8.56 34.69 7.78
N ARG A 348 -9.82 35.01 7.47
CA ARG A 348 -10.95 34.67 8.32
C ARG A 348 -10.98 33.17 8.50
N THR A 349 -10.79 32.70 9.72
CA THR A 349 -11.17 31.38 10.14
C THR A 349 -12.65 31.18 9.87
N ILE A 350 -12.98 30.39 8.87
CA ILE A 350 -14.36 29.98 8.61
C ILE A 350 -14.73 28.99 9.70
N ARG A 351 -15.65 29.40 10.61
CA ARG A 351 -16.27 28.49 11.55
C ARG A 351 -17.14 27.49 10.77
N PRO A 352 -17.08 26.18 11.09
CA PRO A 352 -17.95 25.21 10.46
C PRO A 352 -19.42 25.47 10.86
N PRO A 353 -20.40 25.23 9.95
CA PRO A 353 -21.81 25.26 10.29
C PRO A 353 -22.12 24.14 11.28
N LYS A 354 -22.88 24.44 12.31
CA LYS A 354 -23.51 23.45 13.20
C LYS A 354 -24.68 22.82 12.45
N GLU A 355 -24.49 21.65 11.89
CA GLU A 355 -25.61 20.78 11.51
C GLU A 355 -25.40 19.38 12.08
N HIS A 356 -26.40 18.98 12.88
CA HIS A 356 -26.54 17.64 13.43
C HIS A 356 -26.90 16.67 12.29
N ILE A 357 -26.03 15.72 12.00
CA ILE A 357 -26.37 14.52 11.22
C ILE A 357 -26.71 13.40 12.21
N PRO A 358 -27.91 12.81 12.15
CA PRO A 358 -28.25 11.69 13.04
C PRO A 358 -27.42 10.46 12.67
N VAL A 359 -26.63 10.02 13.63
CA VAL A 359 -25.94 8.73 13.58
C VAL A 359 -26.98 7.65 13.85
N THR A 360 -27.49 7.04 12.80
CA THR A 360 -28.21 5.77 12.91
C THR A 360 -27.63 4.80 11.89
N LEU A 361 -27.22 3.63 12.37
CA LEU A 361 -26.67 2.47 11.68
C LEU A 361 -25.13 2.39 11.57
N ILE A 362 -24.50 2.14 12.71
CA ILE A 362 -23.44 1.15 12.82
C ILE A 362 -23.63 0.47 14.17
N ASN A 363 -24.33 -0.64 14.17
CA ASN A 363 -24.40 -1.53 15.31
C ASN A 363 -23.48 -2.72 15.06
N GLN A 364 -22.60 -2.94 16.04
CA GLN A 364 -21.85 -4.15 16.36
C GLN A 364 -20.64 -4.47 15.45
N GLY A 365 -19.49 -4.19 16.00
CA GLY A 365 -18.19 -4.71 15.61
C GLY A 365 -17.12 -3.63 15.61
N ASP A 366 -16.42 -3.54 16.71
CA ASP A 366 -15.12 -2.91 16.94
C ASP A 366 -15.08 -1.67 17.84
N SER A 367 -14.89 -1.98 19.11
CA SER A 367 -14.50 -1.03 20.14
C SER A 367 -13.07 -0.47 19.99
N LEU A 368 -12.30 -0.96 19.02
CA LEU A 368 -10.91 -0.53 18.74
C LEU A 368 -10.82 0.68 17.78
N ALA A 369 -11.75 0.79 16.83
CA ALA A 369 -11.77 1.91 15.88
C ALA A 369 -12.14 3.25 16.54
N LYS A 370 -12.89 3.22 17.65
CA LYS A 370 -13.33 4.42 18.36
C LYS A 370 -12.26 5.07 19.23
N LYS A 371 -11.24 4.31 19.66
CA LYS A 371 -10.15 4.84 20.51
C LYS A 371 -9.04 5.52 19.73
N GLN A 372 -8.91 5.29 18.42
CA GLN A 372 -7.87 5.91 17.60
C GLN A 372 -8.31 7.23 16.96
N LEU A 373 -9.62 7.53 16.89
CA LEU A 373 -10.12 8.79 16.34
C LEU A 373 -9.94 10.00 17.28
N ASP A 374 -9.86 9.75 18.59
CA ASP A 374 -9.76 10.81 19.61
C ASP A 374 -8.34 11.36 19.83
N SER A 375 -7.32 10.79 19.19
CA SER A 375 -5.91 11.21 19.35
C SER A 375 -5.36 12.08 18.21
N VAL A 376 -6.19 12.47 17.24
CA VAL A 376 -5.77 13.33 16.13
C VAL A 376 -6.27 14.76 16.37
N PRO A 377 -5.42 15.80 16.31
CA PRO A 377 -5.86 17.18 16.46
C PRO A 377 -6.89 17.54 15.38
N GLY A 378 -8.13 17.75 15.81
CA GLY A 378 -9.36 17.59 15.03
C GLY A 378 -9.67 18.59 13.91
N ASN A 379 -8.79 19.47 13.43
CA ASN A 379 -9.24 20.50 12.47
C ASN A 379 -8.67 20.44 11.06
N VAL A 380 -7.64 19.62 10.79
CA VAL A 380 -7.01 19.58 9.46
C VAL A 380 -7.37 18.29 8.69
N MET A 381 -7.62 17.19 9.40
CA MET A 381 -7.94 15.89 8.74
C MET A 381 -9.36 15.82 8.17
N MET A 382 -10.36 16.44 8.82
CA MET A 382 -11.74 16.42 8.31
C MET A 382 -11.91 17.19 6.99
N PHE A 383 -11.13 18.24 6.76
CA PHE A 383 -11.26 19.06 5.53
C PHE A 383 -10.75 18.34 4.28
N VAL A 384 -9.76 17.47 4.42
CA VAL A 384 -9.20 16.72 3.27
C VAL A 384 -10.02 15.46 2.98
N ALA A 385 -10.53 14.80 4.02
CA ALA A 385 -11.32 13.58 3.88
C ALA A 385 -12.71 13.87 3.30
N ASP A 386 -13.41 14.91 3.77
CA ASP A 386 -14.77 15.22 3.32
C ASP A 386 -14.83 15.76 1.88
N SER A 387 -13.83 16.53 1.44
CA SER A 387 -13.79 17.03 0.05
C SER A 387 -13.46 15.93 -0.96
N VAL A 388 -12.72 14.91 -0.57
CA VAL A 388 -12.38 13.77 -1.44
C VAL A 388 -13.51 12.75 -1.48
N LEU A 389 -14.17 12.48 -0.34
CA LEU A 389 -15.32 11.57 -0.25
C LEU A 389 -16.57 12.11 -0.98
N ALA A 390 -16.86 13.41 -0.86
CA ALA A 390 -18.00 14.01 -1.56
C ALA A 390 -17.85 13.95 -3.09
N LYS A 391 -16.65 14.22 -3.62
CA LYS A 391 -16.38 14.18 -5.07
C LYS A 391 -16.33 12.75 -5.65
N THR A 392 -16.02 11.74 -4.85
CA THR A 392 -16.02 10.34 -5.30
C THR A 392 -17.42 9.74 -5.35
N LYS A 393 -18.34 10.15 -4.47
CA LYS A 393 -19.71 9.64 -4.44
C LYS A 393 -20.49 10.05 -5.70
N ASP A 394 -20.38 11.30 -6.12
CA ASP A 394 -21.05 11.80 -7.34
C ASP A 394 -20.52 11.15 -8.64
N LYS A 395 -19.24 10.74 -8.68
CA LYS A 395 -18.68 10.02 -9.84
C LYS A 395 -19.05 8.54 -9.88
N LEU A 396 -19.28 7.90 -8.72
CA LEU A 396 -19.70 6.50 -8.67
C LEU A 396 -21.13 6.33 -9.22
N ASP A 397 -22.04 7.23 -8.85
CA ASP A 397 -23.44 7.17 -9.28
C ASP A 397 -23.60 7.50 -10.76
N SER A 398 -22.81 8.43 -11.31
CA SER A 398 -22.83 8.75 -12.75
C SER A 398 -22.24 7.65 -13.65
N ASN A 399 -21.27 6.86 -13.16
CA ASN A 399 -20.72 5.72 -13.89
C ASN A 399 -21.61 4.46 -13.82
N ARG A 400 -22.37 4.27 -12.75
CA ARG A 400 -23.34 3.18 -12.66
C ARG A 400 -24.47 3.30 -13.68
N VAL A 401 -24.93 4.52 -13.93
CA VAL A 401 -25.99 4.78 -14.92
C VAL A 401 -25.50 4.61 -16.38
N LYS A 402 -24.20 4.81 -16.65
CA LYS A 402 -23.62 4.60 -17.99
C LYS A 402 -23.33 3.14 -18.34
N MET A 403 -23.01 2.29 -17.34
CA MET A 403 -22.70 0.87 -17.61
C MET A 403 -23.93 0.01 -17.91
N VAL A 404 -25.15 0.42 -17.51
CA VAL A 404 -26.39 -0.33 -17.79
C VAL A 404 -26.88 -0.15 -19.24
N LYS A 405 -26.33 0.79 -20.02
CA LYS A 405 -26.79 1.06 -21.40
C LYS A 405 -25.88 0.56 -22.52
N MET A 406 -24.78 -0.17 -22.22
CA MET A 406 -23.87 -0.68 -23.25
C MET A 406 -23.60 -2.19 -23.10
N ALA A 407 -24.60 -3.03 -23.33
CA ALA A 407 -24.38 -4.47 -23.49
C ALA A 407 -25.40 -5.06 -24.46
N GLN A 408 -25.11 -4.99 -25.74
CA GLN A 408 -25.52 -6.02 -26.72
C GLN A 408 -24.46 -6.09 -27.84
N PRO A 409 -23.88 -7.28 -28.13
CA PRO A 409 -22.95 -7.45 -29.23
C PRO A 409 -23.67 -7.76 -30.54
N PRO A 410 -23.18 -7.30 -31.70
CA PRO A 410 -23.66 -7.76 -33.01
C PRO A 410 -23.00 -9.08 -33.45
N PRO A 411 -23.61 -9.84 -34.36
CA PRO A 411 -23.24 -11.22 -34.69
C PRO A 411 -22.02 -11.33 -35.61
N VAL A 412 -21.28 -12.41 -35.38
CA VAL A 412 -20.10 -12.83 -36.15
C VAL A 412 -20.56 -13.46 -37.49
N VAL A 413 -20.01 -12.97 -38.59
CA VAL A 413 -20.05 -13.67 -39.89
C VAL A 413 -18.63 -14.06 -40.26
N MET A 414 -18.40 -15.37 -40.33
CA MET A 414 -17.19 -15.95 -40.91
C MET A 414 -17.25 -15.87 -42.44
N LYS A 415 -16.15 -15.51 -43.07
CA LYS A 415 -15.84 -15.98 -44.46
C LYS A 415 -14.33 -16.17 -44.64
N ASP A 416 -14.03 -17.36 -45.16
CA ASP A 416 -12.73 -17.87 -45.56
C ASP A 416 -12.11 -17.12 -46.74
N SER A 417 -10.79 -17.14 -46.79
CA SER A 417 -9.91 -17.56 -47.88
C SER A 417 -8.67 -16.69 -48.10
N LEU A 418 -7.51 -17.29 -48.04
CA LEU A 418 -6.17 -16.92 -48.55
C LEU A 418 -6.12 -17.16 -50.09
N PRO A 419 -5.09 -16.75 -50.90
CA PRO A 419 -3.77 -16.21 -50.59
C PRO A 419 -3.21 -15.13 -51.58
N GLY A 420 -2.12 -14.48 -51.17
CA GLY A 420 -0.98 -14.12 -52.03
C GLY A 420 -0.92 -12.72 -52.65
N ILE A 421 0.16 -11.98 -52.39
CA ILE A 421 1.19 -11.44 -53.31
C ILE A 421 1.87 -10.22 -52.64
N LYS A 422 3.22 -10.23 -52.74
CA LYS A 422 4.16 -9.22 -52.32
C LYS A 422 4.05 -7.93 -53.13
N HIS A 423 4.13 -6.76 -52.49
CA HIS A 423 4.79 -5.57 -53.09
C HIS A 423 5.45 -4.71 -52.02
N HIS A 424 6.74 -4.39 -52.28
CA HIS A 424 7.51 -3.36 -51.64
C HIS A 424 6.85 -1.99 -51.84
N ALA A 425 6.73 -1.21 -50.76
CA ALA A 425 6.66 0.24 -50.82
C ALA A 425 7.35 0.81 -49.61
N ASP A 426 8.46 1.51 -49.85
CA ASP A 426 9.14 2.37 -48.91
C ASP A 426 8.18 3.41 -48.36
N SER A 427 7.86 3.33 -47.07
CA SER A 427 7.19 4.40 -46.35
C SER A 427 8.15 5.00 -45.34
N ILE A 428 8.51 6.26 -45.62
CA ILE A 428 9.20 7.17 -44.74
C ILE A 428 8.47 7.19 -43.39
N ALA A 429 9.13 6.61 -42.38
CA ALA A 429 8.65 6.71 -41.00
C ALA A 429 8.76 8.16 -40.55
N LEU A 430 7.63 8.87 -40.52
CA LEU A 430 7.52 10.07 -39.69
C LEU A 430 7.79 9.64 -38.25
N SER A 431 8.92 10.09 -37.70
CA SER A 431 9.21 9.97 -36.30
C SER A 431 8.08 10.63 -35.51
N ALA A 432 7.34 9.81 -34.74
CA ALA A 432 6.39 10.33 -33.79
C ALA A 432 7.09 11.33 -32.86
N PRO A 433 6.47 12.46 -32.50
CA PRO A 433 7.06 13.38 -31.54
C PRO A 433 7.31 12.61 -30.24
N PRO A 434 8.38 12.94 -29.51
CA PRO A 434 8.71 12.26 -28.26
C PRO A 434 7.48 12.28 -27.36
N ALA A 435 7.10 11.11 -26.87
CA ALA A 435 5.96 10.95 -25.95
C ALA A 435 6.16 11.94 -24.80
N LYS A 436 5.26 12.90 -24.66
CA LYS A 436 5.20 13.77 -23.48
C LYS A 436 5.09 12.87 -22.28
N ASP A 437 5.95 13.10 -21.31
CA ASP A 437 5.95 12.43 -20.01
C ASP A 437 4.54 12.51 -19.41
N THR A 438 3.77 11.44 -19.52
CA THR A 438 2.36 11.37 -19.14
C THR A 438 2.17 11.02 -17.65
N ALA A 439 3.24 11.09 -16.87
CA ALA A 439 3.17 10.85 -15.44
C ALA A 439 2.27 11.89 -14.77
N ASP A 440 1.27 11.43 -14.01
CA ASP A 440 0.37 12.29 -13.24
C ASP A 440 1.17 13.29 -12.40
N GLN A 441 0.82 14.59 -12.52
CA GLN A 441 1.41 15.63 -11.69
C GLN A 441 0.97 15.45 -10.25
N ARG A 442 1.91 15.45 -9.30
CA ARG A 442 1.65 15.25 -7.87
C ARG A 442 2.02 16.45 -7.03
N TYR A 443 1.36 16.57 -5.89
CA TYR A 443 1.78 17.46 -4.81
C TYR A 443 2.02 16.67 -3.53
N ILE A 444 2.83 17.25 -2.65
CA ILE A 444 3.18 16.72 -1.34
C ILE A 444 2.95 17.85 -0.33
N LEU A 445 2.25 17.54 0.75
CA LEU A 445 2.02 18.39 1.90
C LEU A 445 2.69 17.74 3.10
N ALA A 446 3.52 18.50 3.80
CA ALA A 446 4.11 18.13 5.07
C ALA A 446 3.59 19.09 6.13
N TYR A 447 2.98 18.57 7.20
CA TYR A 447 2.36 19.36 8.25
C TYR A 447 3.00 19.07 9.59
N HIS A 448 3.32 20.16 10.26
CA HIS A 448 3.87 20.34 11.57
C HIS A 448 5.24 19.71 11.78
N HIS A 449 6.10 20.48 12.45
CA HIS A 449 7.46 20.09 12.82
C HIS A 449 8.29 19.55 11.65
N VAL A 450 8.11 20.18 10.48
CA VAL A 450 8.82 19.73 9.27
C VAL A 450 10.32 19.89 9.46
N ARG A 451 11.05 18.82 9.21
CA ARG A 451 12.52 18.75 9.20
C ARG A 451 12.97 18.20 7.86
N MET A 452 13.91 18.87 7.25
CA MET A 452 14.48 18.49 5.95
C MET A 452 15.99 18.33 6.08
N PHE A 453 16.53 17.30 5.44
CA PHE A 453 17.96 17.04 5.39
C PHE A 453 18.36 16.56 3.99
N SER A 454 19.40 17.20 3.44
CA SER A 454 20.25 16.67 2.38
C SER A 454 21.69 17.06 2.68
N ASP A 455 22.65 16.53 1.94
CA ASP A 455 24.05 16.83 2.19
C ASP A 455 24.35 18.33 1.98
N SER A 456 23.70 18.96 1.00
CA SER A 456 23.90 20.37 0.65
C SER A 456 23.00 21.35 1.40
N LEU A 457 21.82 20.90 1.89
CA LEU A 457 20.79 21.78 2.45
C LEU A 457 20.05 21.09 3.59
N GLN A 458 19.90 21.78 4.71
CA GLN A 458 19.08 21.36 5.85
C GLN A 458 18.03 22.43 6.13
N GLY A 459 16.89 22.03 6.72
CA GLY A 459 15.83 22.98 6.97
C GLY A 459 14.83 22.55 8.02
N VAL A 460 14.14 23.53 8.59
CA VAL A 460 12.98 23.35 9.46
C VAL A 460 11.90 24.33 9.07
N ALA A 461 10.65 23.93 9.20
CA ALA A 461 9.48 24.78 8.99
C ALA A 461 8.29 24.20 9.76
N ASP A 462 7.20 24.96 9.90
CA ASP A 462 5.95 24.36 10.37
C ASP A 462 5.34 23.48 9.29
N SER A 463 5.26 23.99 8.05
CA SER A 463 4.63 23.28 6.95
C SER A 463 5.38 23.47 5.65
N VAL A 464 5.36 22.46 4.80
CA VAL A 464 5.97 22.48 3.46
C VAL A 464 4.97 21.96 2.42
N TYR A 465 4.85 22.68 1.31
CA TYR A 465 4.16 22.23 0.11
C TYR A 465 5.14 22.09 -1.05
N TYR A 466 5.12 20.97 -1.73
CA TYR A 466 5.87 20.73 -2.96
C TYR A 466 4.94 20.28 -4.08
N SER A 467 5.17 20.75 -5.29
CA SER A 467 4.44 20.33 -6.48
C SER A 467 5.39 19.93 -7.60
N THR A 468 5.14 18.77 -8.21
CA THR A 468 5.88 18.34 -9.40
C THR A 468 5.52 19.15 -10.64
N LYS A 469 4.40 19.90 -10.62
CA LYS A 469 3.94 20.74 -11.73
C LYS A 469 4.86 21.93 -11.97
N ASP A 470 5.32 22.56 -10.92
CA ASP A 470 6.16 23.76 -10.96
C ASP A 470 7.54 23.56 -10.30
N SER A 471 7.75 22.41 -9.68
CA SER A 471 9.00 22.04 -9.00
C SER A 471 9.44 23.04 -7.93
N ILE A 472 8.45 23.60 -7.17
CA ILE A 472 8.69 24.60 -6.14
C ILE A 472 8.39 24.01 -4.76
N PHE A 473 9.36 24.07 -3.84
CA PHE A 473 9.13 23.87 -2.41
C PHE A 473 8.69 25.21 -1.79
N ARG A 474 7.60 25.20 -1.07
CA ARG A 474 7.02 26.33 -0.34
C ARG A 474 7.05 26.03 1.14
N PHE A 475 7.81 26.81 1.88
CA PHE A 475 7.99 26.68 3.32
C PHE A 475 7.22 27.80 4.00
N PHE A 476 6.44 27.46 5.01
CA PHE A 476 5.54 28.37 5.70
C PHE A 476 5.81 28.40 7.20
N ARG A 477 5.54 29.56 7.83
CA ARG A 477 5.63 29.83 9.27
C ARG A 477 7.04 29.62 9.82
N ASP A 478 7.81 30.70 9.76
CA ASP A 478 9.17 30.82 10.27
C ASP A 478 10.14 29.72 9.80
N PRO A 479 10.20 29.45 8.48
CA PRO A 479 11.17 28.52 7.95
C PRO A 479 12.60 29.01 8.17
N VAL A 480 13.48 28.08 8.50
CA VAL A 480 14.93 28.29 8.56
C VAL A 480 15.63 27.25 7.72
N LEU A 481 16.44 27.68 6.76
CA LEU A 481 17.26 26.82 5.93
C LEU A 481 18.73 27.07 6.22
N TRP A 482 19.54 26.03 6.17
CA TRP A 482 21.02 26.13 6.32
C TRP A 482 21.69 25.52 5.09
N SER A 483 22.65 26.27 4.55
CA SER A 483 23.51 25.84 3.46
C SER A 483 24.98 25.85 3.91
N ASN A 484 25.73 24.82 3.51
CA ASN A 484 27.19 24.73 3.73
C ASN A 484 27.65 24.93 5.19
N ASN A 485 26.83 24.59 6.17
CA ASN A 485 27.08 24.73 7.61
C ASN A 485 27.38 26.16 8.11
N THR A 486 27.51 27.12 7.22
CA THR A 486 27.91 28.50 7.55
C THR A 486 26.83 29.52 7.28
N THR A 487 25.86 29.22 6.42
CA THR A 487 24.84 30.17 5.99
C THR A 487 23.48 29.75 6.45
N GLN A 488 22.76 30.63 7.12
CA GLN A 488 21.38 30.49 7.55
C GLN A 488 20.49 31.48 6.79
N LEU A 489 19.35 31.01 6.31
CA LEU A 489 18.29 31.78 5.66
C LEU A 489 17.02 31.68 6.52
N SER A 490 16.36 32.79 6.79
CA SER A 490 15.09 32.82 7.53
C SER A 490 14.14 33.87 6.94
N ALA A 491 12.83 33.62 6.99
CA ALA A 491 11.78 34.53 6.54
C ALA A 491 10.43 34.06 7.07
N ASP A 492 9.34 34.82 6.86
CA ASP A 492 7.98 34.34 7.16
C ASP A 492 7.54 33.23 6.22
N THR A 493 7.97 33.34 4.95
CA THR A 493 7.70 32.34 3.88
C THR A 493 8.89 32.26 2.94
N MET A 494 9.24 31.03 2.52
CA MET A 494 10.28 30.81 1.52
C MET A 494 9.77 29.95 0.35
N LEU A 495 10.21 30.29 -0.85
CA LEU A 495 9.97 29.52 -2.07
C LEU A 495 11.31 29.08 -2.63
N MET A 496 11.56 27.79 -2.70
CA MET A 496 12.75 27.23 -3.33
C MET A 496 12.35 26.60 -4.68
N PHE A 497 12.79 27.23 -5.75
CA PHE A 497 12.60 26.77 -7.11
C PHE A 497 13.67 25.74 -7.43
N THR A 498 13.27 24.63 -8.01
CA THR A 498 14.21 23.59 -8.44
C THR A 498 14.15 23.39 -9.96
N LYS A 499 15.31 23.19 -10.57
CA LYS A 499 15.46 22.86 -11.99
C LYS A 499 16.39 21.66 -12.11
N ASN A 500 15.98 20.64 -12.86
CA ASN A 500 16.73 19.39 -12.95
C ASN A 500 17.08 18.80 -11.57
N GLN A 501 16.13 18.91 -10.63
CA GLN A 501 16.27 18.44 -9.25
C GLN A 501 17.34 19.17 -8.40
N ALA A 502 17.90 20.28 -8.87
CA ALA A 502 18.83 21.13 -8.12
C ALA A 502 18.16 22.47 -7.78
N ALA A 503 18.61 23.14 -6.72
CA ALA A 503 18.15 24.49 -6.41
C ALA A 503 18.58 25.45 -7.53
N ASP A 504 17.63 26.26 -8.02
CA ASP A 504 17.82 27.27 -9.07
C ASP A 504 17.70 28.68 -8.50
N LYS A 505 16.69 28.89 -7.64
CA LYS A 505 16.41 30.17 -7.03
C LYS A 505 15.71 29.99 -5.68
N VAL A 506 16.03 30.84 -4.72
CA VAL A 506 15.32 30.93 -3.44
C VAL A 506 14.72 32.33 -3.31
N LEU A 507 13.42 32.42 -3.06
CA LEU A 507 12.70 33.67 -2.78
C LEU A 507 12.24 33.64 -1.34
N MET A 508 12.67 34.63 -0.57
CA MET A 508 12.37 34.84 0.84
C MET A 508 11.43 36.05 0.97
N ILE A 509 10.30 35.88 1.63
CA ILE A 509 9.22 36.88 1.65
C ILE A 509 8.89 37.25 3.10
N LYS A 510 8.95 38.54 3.41
CA LYS A 510 8.80 39.15 4.71
C LYS A 510 9.83 38.71 5.74
N ASN A 511 10.37 39.67 6.46
CA ASN A 511 11.41 39.43 7.46
C ASN A 511 12.57 38.61 6.94
N ALA A 512 12.90 38.78 5.65
CA ALA A 512 13.93 38.01 4.99
C ALA A 512 15.30 38.35 5.58
N PHE A 513 16.01 37.33 6.06
CA PHE A 513 17.29 37.48 6.76
C PHE A 513 18.25 36.37 6.35
N ILE A 514 19.45 36.75 5.97
CA ILE A 514 20.55 35.83 5.70
C ILE A 514 21.69 36.12 6.66
N ILE A 515 22.18 35.09 7.32
CA ILE A 515 23.32 35.14 8.23
C ILE A 515 24.38 34.18 7.72
N ASN A 516 25.60 34.67 7.53
CA ASN A 516 26.74 33.84 7.20
C ASN A 516 27.81 33.95 8.28
N ASN A 517 28.19 32.83 8.86
CA ASN A 517 29.24 32.79 9.88
C ASN A 517 30.62 33.03 9.24
N ALA A 518 31.20 34.16 9.55
CA ALA A 518 32.53 34.58 9.08
C ALA A 518 33.68 34.19 10.03
N GLY A 519 33.36 33.80 11.28
CA GLY A 519 34.30 33.39 12.31
C GLY A 519 33.72 33.48 13.71
N PRO A 520 34.50 33.26 14.75
CA PRO A 520 34.02 33.39 16.11
C PRO A 520 33.39 34.77 16.37
N ASP A 521 32.10 34.76 16.75
CA ASP A 521 31.29 35.97 17.01
C ASP A 521 31.22 37.00 15.87
N MET A 522 31.54 36.57 14.63
CA MET A 522 31.49 37.38 13.44
C MET A 522 30.49 36.83 12.42
N PHE A 523 29.50 37.64 12.06
CA PHE A 523 28.44 37.23 11.16
C PHE A 523 28.24 38.29 10.06
N ASN A 524 28.40 37.89 8.81
CA ASN A 524 27.87 38.66 7.69
C ASN A 524 26.34 38.56 7.74
N GLN A 525 25.66 39.67 7.55
CA GLN A 525 24.21 39.76 7.71
C GLN A 525 23.64 40.54 6.53
N VAL A 526 22.52 40.04 6.02
CA VAL A 526 21.73 40.71 4.99
C VAL A 526 20.27 40.61 5.38
N LYS A 527 19.58 41.74 5.48
CA LYS A 527 18.17 41.83 5.86
C LYS A 527 17.42 42.63 4.80
N GLY A 528 16.17 42.28 4.55
CA GLY A 528 15.27 43.02 3.68
C GLY A 528 13.83 42.54 3.82
N ASN A 529 12.90 43.23 3.18
CA ASN A 529 11.53 42.77 3.13
C ASN A 529 11.42 41.53 2.23
N THR A 530 12.15 41.52 1.12
CA THR A 530 12.23 40.40 0.18
C THR A 530 13.69 40.19 -0.23
N ILE A 531 14.12 38.93 -0.22
CA ILE A 531 15.43 38.53 -0.74
C ILE A 531 15.24 37.43 -1.79
N THR A 532 15.83 37.64 -2.98
CA THR A 532 15.90 36.63 -4.03
C THR A 532 17.35 36.24 -4.25
N GLY A 533 17.68 34.98 -3.98
CA GLY A 533 18.99 34.40 -4.28
C GLY A 533 18.92 33.51 -5.53
N TYR A 534 19.84 33.71 -6.47
CA TYR A 534 19.98 32.91 -7.68
C TYR A 534 21.19 31.99 -7.55
N VAL A 535 21.01 30.74 -7.93
CA VAL A 535 22.01 29.68 -7.78
C VAL A 535 22.51 29.26 -9.16
N ALA A 536 23.80 29.21 -9.36
CA ALA A 536 24.43 28.68 -10.56
C ALA A 536 25.35 27.51 -10.18
N GLY A 537 24.99 26.31 -10.65
CA GLY A 537 25.64 25.07 -10.20
C GLY A 537 25.32 24.74 -8.74
N GLU A 538 26.34 24.68 -7.89
CA GLU A 538 26.18 24.37 -6.45
C GLU A 538 26.41 25.59 -5.54
N SER A 539 26.54 26.79 -6.11
CA SER A 539 26.85 28.02 -5.38
C SER A 539 25.90 29.16 -5.71
N LEU A 540 25.77 30.10 -4.77
CA LEU A 540 25.05 31.35 -4.99
C LEU A 540 25.80 32.20 -6.03
N ASP A 541 25.10 32.67 -7.06
CA ASP A 541 25.61 33.50 -8.12
C ASP A 541 25.40 34.98 -7.85
N TRP A 542 24.16 35.35 -7.57
CA TRP A 542 23.83 36.69 -7.15
C TRP A 542 22.55 36.74 -6.29
N MET A 543 22.40 37.84 -5.55
CA MET A 543 21.33 38.07 -4.64
C MET A 543 20.73 39.46 -4.83
N HIS A 544 19.41 39.56 -4.85
CA HIS A 544 18.66 40.80 -4.89
C HIS A 544 17.88 40.96 -3.57
N VAL A 545 18.13 42.06 -2.87
CA VAL A 545 17.50 42.44 -1.62
C VAL A 545 16.67 43.67 -1.84
N GLU A 546 15.38 43.64 -1.49
CA GLU A 546 14.46 44.75 -1.71
C GLU A 546 13.65 45.09 -0.44
N GLY A 547 13.49 46.39 -0.18
CA GLY A 547 12.69 46.96 0.90
C GLY A 547 13.43 46.96 2.24
N ASN A 548 13.84 48.17 2.67
CA ASN A 548 14.64 48.39 3.88
C ASN A 548 15.83 47.44 3.95
N ALA A 549 16.62 47.46 2.88
CA ALA A 549 17.77 46.55 2.74
C ALA A 549 18.89 47.01 3.67
N GLU A 550 19.31 46.15 4.57
CA GLU A 550 20.41 46.38 5.51
C GLU A 550 21.46 45.29 5.37
N THR A 551 22.72 45.64 5.55
CA THR A 551 23.83 44.67 5.50
C THR A 551 24.92 44.99 6.51
N ILE A 552 25.52 43.94 7.08
CA ILE A 552 26.80 43.97 7.78
C ILE A 552 27.72 42.96 7.10
N ASN A 553 28.87 43.44 6.66
CA ASN A 553 29.83 42.61 5.94
C ASN A 553 31.27 42.82 6.46
N TYR A 554 31.92 41.72 6.82
CA TYR A 554 33.32 41.66 7.21
C TYR A 554 34.21 41.51 5.96
N VAL A 555 34.98 42.54 5.66
CA VAL A 555 35.82 42.59 4.46
C VAL A 555 37.23 42.05 4.77
N LYS A 556 37.71 41.16 3.91
CA LYS A 556 39.06 40.57 3.99
C LYS A 556 39.97 41.19 2.92
N ASP A 557 41.23 41.21 3.21
CA ASP A 557 42.29 41.51 2.21
C ASP A 557 42.65 40.27 1.36
N GLN A 558 43.60 40.42 0.45
CA GLN A 558 44.07 39.34 -0.42
C GLN A 558 44.75 38.20 0.36
N SER A 559 45.21 38.43 1.58
CA SER A 559 45.79 37.42 2.47
C SER A 559 44.75 36.67 3.30
N GLY A 560 43.48 37.09 3.25
CA GLY A 560 42.39 36.54 4.06
C GLY A 560 42.26 37.20 5.43
N ALA A 561 43.04 38.23 5.77
CA ALA A 561 42.94 38.94 7.05
C ALA A 561 41.80 39.97 7.00
N TYR A 562 41.04 40.11 8.10
CA TYR A 562 39.95 41.07 8.19
C TYR A 562 40.47 42.49 8.29
N MET A 563 40.02 43.36 7.38
CA MET A 563 40.41 44.78 7.32
C MET A 563 39.38 45.71 7.90
N SER A 564 38.12 45.48 7.57
CA SER A 564 37.04 46.39 7.99
C SER A 564 35.71 45.63 8.15
N VAL A 565 34.76 46.31 8.79
CA VAL A 565 33.36 45.90 8.85
C VAL A 565 32.53 47.02 8.26
N ASN A 566 31.74 46.71 7.24
CA ASN A 566 30.85 47.66 6.62
C ASN A 566 29.41 47.40 7.12
N LYS A 567 28.77 48.41 7.67
CA LYS A 567 27.35 48.44 7.97
C LYS A 567 26.67 49.43 7.05
N ALA A 568 25.66 49.01 6.30
CA ALA A 568 25.00 49.88 5.33
C ALA A 568 23.51 49.57 5.24
N GLN A 569 22.71 50.56 4.83
CA GLN A 569 21.29 50.49 4.57
C GLN A 569 20.95 51.23 3.27
N CYS A 570 19.95 50.78 2.57
CA CYS A 570 19.41 51.42 1.37
C CYS A 570 18.07 50.82 0.95
N GLY A 571 17.47 51.28 -0.12
CA GLY A 571 16.23 50.70 -0.64
C GLY A 571 16.44 49.31 -1.28
N ILE A 572 17.55 49.12 -1.98
CA ILE A 572 17.85 47.87 -2.76
C ILE A 572 19.33 47.54 -2.67
N ILE A 573 19.69 46.29 -2.43
CA ILE A 573 21.06 45.78 -2.51
C ILE A 573 21.14 44.63 -3.52
N ASN A 574 22.07 44.71 -4.45
CA ASN A 574 22.46 43.60 -5.31
C ASN A 574 23.87 43.12 -4.92
N ILE A 575 24.00 41.84 -4.58
CA ILE A 575 25.25 41.22 -4.19
C ILE A 575 25.58 40.16 -5.22
N PHE A 576 26.76 40.23 -5.83
CA PHE A 576 27.27 39.28 -6.80
C PHE A 576 28.37 38.46 -6.16
N PHE A 577 28.39 37.16 -6.46
CA PHE A 577 29.32 36.22 -5.87
C PHE A 577 30.24 35.62 -6.97
N LYS A 578 31.46 35.30 -6.61
CA LYS A 578 32.41 34.59 -7.45
C LYS A 578 33.14 33.56 -6.61
N LYS A 579 32.97 32.26 -6.97
CA LYS A 579 33.52 31.13 -6.20
C LYS A 579 33.08 31.09 -4.72
N GLY A 580 31.89 31.61 -4.42
CA GLY A 580 31.33 31.62 -3.06
C GLY A 580 31.68 32.87 -2.24
N ASP A 581 32.59 33.71 -2.68
CA ASP A 581 32.95 34.98 -2.05
C ASP A 581 32.20 36.16 -2.70
N VAL A 582 31.99 37.24 -1.94
CA VAL A 582 31.38 38.49 -2.45
C VAL A 582 32.35 39.15 -3.44
N ASP A 583 31.93 39.25 -4.69
CA ASP A 583 32.70 39.91 -5.76
C ASP A 583 32.34 41.40 -5.90
N LYS A 584 31.03 41.70 -5.84
CA LYS A 584 30.55 43.08 -6.06
C LYS A 584 29.25 43.32 -5.28
N VAL A 585 29.10 44.48 -4.67
CA VAL A 585 27.87 44.96 -4.03
C VAL A 585 27.46 46.28 -4.70
N VAL A 586 26.17 46.35 -5.09
CA VAL A 586 25.58 47.56 -5.68
C VAL A 586 24.39 47.96 -4.81
N MET A 587 24.44 49.16 -4.25
CA MET A 587 23.40 49.76 -3.40
C MET A 587 22.64 50.82 -4.21
N ILE A 588 21.32 50.81 -4.12
CA ILE A 588 20.44 51.65 -4.93
C ILE A 588 19.33 52.22 -4.02
N LYS A 589 18.96 53.48 -4.22
CA LYS A 589 18.04 54.28 -3.46
C LYS A 589 18.59 54.60 -2.05
N ASP A 590 19.14 55.80 -1.95
CA ASP A 590 19.60 56.45 -0.74
C ASP A 590 20.52 55.58 0.12
N PRO A 591 21.70 55.18 -0.39
CA PRO A 591 22.65 54.36 0.35
C PRO A 591 23.29 55.18 1.48
N GLU A 592 23.17 54.66 2.69
CA GLU A 592 23.85 55.19 3.89
C GLU A 592 24.67 54.07 4.52
N GLY A 593 25.84 54.39 5.07
CA GLY A 593 26.65 53.35 5.69
C GLY A 593 27.85 53.89 6.47
N THR A 594 28.41 53.01 7.28
CA THR A 594 29.59 53.25 8.08
C THR A 594 30.59 52.10 7.86
N VAL A 595 31.83 52.49 7.66
CA VAL A 595 32.97 51.56 7.56
C VAL A 595 33.80 51.66 8.83
N TYR A 596 33.85 50.58 9.59
CA TYR A 596 34.67 50.49 10.80
C TYR A 596 35.98 49.76 10.49
N PRO A 597 37.15 50.34 10.81
CA PRO A 597 38.38 49.58 10.85
C PRO A 597 38.20 48.34 11.75
N PHE A 598 38.72 47.18 11.34
CA PHE A 598 38.45 45.93 12.07
C PHE A 598 38.83 45.98 13.55
N THR A 599 39.90 46.68 13.89
CA THR A 599 40.42 46.87 15.25
C THR A 599 39.55 47.81 16.10
N GLN A 600 38.75 48.68 15.47
CA GLN A 600 37.92 49.71 16.14
C GLN A 600 36.42 49.44 16.05
N ARG A 601 36.05 48.23 15.62
CA ARG A 601 34.65 47.84 15.45
C ARG A 601 33.88 47.79 16.80
N PRO A 602 32.72 48.45 16.92
CA PRO A 602 31.85 48.35 18.10
C PRO A 602 31.09 47.03 18.11
N LYS A 603 31.54 46.03 18.88
CA LYS A 603 30.99 44.68 18.86
C LYS A 603 29.46 44.63 19.12
N GLU A 604 28.94 45.46 20.00
CA GLU A 604 27.52 45.53 20.37
C GLU A 604 26.60 46.12 19.28
N GLN A 605 27.14 46.90 18.34
CA GLN A 605 26.38 47.55 17.27
C GLN A 605 26.41 46.76 15.93
N LEU A 606 27.13 45.65 15.90
CA LEU A 606 27.30 44.80 14.71
C LEU A 606 26.30 43.64 14.63
N GLN A 607 25.07 43.91 15.05
CA GLN A 607 23.94 43.04 14.80
C GLN A 607 22.79 43.88 14.24
N LEU A 608 22.15 43.36 13.19
CA LEU A 608 20.92 43.93 12.67
C LEU A 608 19.75 43.55 13.55
N GLU A 609 18.70 44.36 13.53
CA GLU A 609 17.47 44.06 14.26
C GLU A 609 16.90 42.70 13.86
N ASN A 610 16.45 41.93 14.84
CA ASN A 610 15.95 40.53 14.65
C ASN A 610 17.03 39.51 14.30
N PHE A 611 18.30 39.81 14.52
CA PHE A 611 19.38 38.82 14.35
C PHE A 611 19.14 37.61 15.26
N LYS A 612 19.10 36.42 14.64
CA LYS A 612 18.92 35.15 15.35
C LYS A 612 19.72 34.04 14.65
N TRP A 613 20.82 33.63 15.25
CA TRP A 613 21.60 32.49 14.78
C TRP A 613 21.07 31.20 15.41
N ASP A 614 20.26 30.42 14.67
CA ASP A 614 19.43 29.32 15.18
C ASP A 614 20.02 27.94 14.85
N ILE A 615 21.34 27.82 14.86
CA ILE A 615 22.08 26.60 14.48
C ILE A 615 21.69 25.38 15.32
N LYS A 616 21.13 25.57 16.53
CA LYS A 616 20.68 24.48 17.41
C LYS A 616 19.52 23.68 16.84
N ARG A 617 18.66 24.33 16.01
CA ARG A 617 17.51 23.68 15.37
C ARG A 617 17.90 22.92 14.10
N LYS A 618 19.11 23.11 13.59
CA LYS A 618 19.58 22.50 12.37
C LYS A 618 19.67 20.98 12.51
N PRO A 619 19.01 20.17 11.65
CA PRO A 619 19.22 18.73 11.59
C PRO A 619 20.66 18.40 11.23
N LYS A 620 21.34 17.61 12.06
CA LYS A 620 22.77 17.28 11.87
C LYS A 620 22.97 16.08 10.97
N THR A 621 22.04 15.13 11.01
CA THR A 621 22.10 13.90 10.24
C THR A 621 20.70 13.49 9.75
N LYS A 622 20.65 12.68 8.68
CA LYS A 622 19.39 12.08 8.23
C LYS A 622 18.75 11.17 9.28
N TYR A 623 19.53 10.60 10.18
CA TYR A 623 19.02 9.69 11.23
C TYR A 623 18.22 10.41 12.32
N GLU A 624 18.48 11.70 12.55
CA GLU A 624 17.67 12.51 13.47
C GLU A 624 16.23 12.71 12.95
N LEU A 625 15.99 12.55 11.66
CA LEU A 625 14.65 12.65 11.07
C LEU A 625 13.84 11.36 11.28
N MET A 626 14.52 10.24 11.55
CA MET A 626 13.90 8.94 11.75
C MET A 626 13.49 8.68 13.22
N GLN A 627 14.01 9.49 14.14
CA GLN A 627 13.71 9.42 15.59
C GLN A 627 12.43 10.18 15.93
#